data_8e48bab0ab85d8221287f36aed10bbff
#
_entry.id   8e48bab0ab85d8221287f36aed10bbff
#
_cell.length_a   1.000
_cell.length_b   1.000
_cell.length_c   1.000
_cell.angle_alpha   90.00
_cell.angle_beta   90.00
_cell.angle_gamma   90.00
#
_symmetry.space_group_name_H-M   'P 1'
#
loop_
_entity.id
_entity.type
_entity.pdbx_description
1 polymer ?
#
loop_
_entity_poly.entity_id
_entity_poly.type
_entity_poly.pdbx_seq_one_letter_code
_entity_poly.pdbx_strand_id
1 'polypeptide(L)'
;MKKMLCIMLSLIMVLGLLSGCDSLFTSGDEGGAAGGSTGDIKMTDKYTFTDPTDLTFETRYALYCDQNSAVVSTAASYGVKAMYSVMYADAEDTLVGYYEFMICDTPENAKAVIDLYTSFGTTLSVAEEDPCVLYSFAAADSVEAMLLSFQASGMISEATASAYVEYYKSYSGGTPVE
;
A
#
# COMPACT_ATOMS: atom_id res chain seq x y z
N MET A 1 -8.16 -22.20 8.71
CA MET A 1 -6.86 -21.50 8.68
C MET A 1 -6.68 -20.70 7.40
N LYS A 2 -6.89 -21.23 6.16
CA LYS A 2 -6.76 -20.46 4.90
C LYS A 2 -7.67 -19.21 4.80
N LYS A 3 -8.92 -19.29 5.28
CA LYS A 3 -9.87 -18.17 5.26
C LYS A 3 -9.47 -16.99 6.17
N MET A 4 -8.76 -17.26 7.28
CA MET A 4 -8.28 -16.23 8.19
C MET A 4 -7.07 -15.45 7.61
N LEU A 5 -6.19 -16.13 6.88
CA LEU A 5 -5.00 -15.50 6.29
C LEU A 5 -5.36 -14.52 5.17
N CYS A 6 -6.40 -14.81 4.41
CA CYS A 6 -6.84 -13.98 3.29
C CYS A 6 -7.65 -12.76 3.73
N ILE A 7 -8.40 -12.89 4.81
CA ILE A 7 -9.01 -11.73 5.51
C ILE A 7 -7.88 -10.82 6.01
N MET A 8 -6.75 -11.36 6.41
CA MET A 8 -5.57 -10.58 6.78
C MET A 8 -4.93 -9.83 5.60
N LEU A 9 -4.88 -10.41 4.38
CA LEU A 9 -4.26 -9.75 3.23
C LEU A 9 -5.16 -8.66 2.61
N SER A 10 -6.46 -8.90 2.47
CA SER A 10 -7.41 -7.85 2.08
C SER A 10 -7.69 -6.88 3.24
N LEU A 11 -7.45 -7.32 4.48
CA LEU A 11 -7.55 -6.53 5.69
C LEU A 11 -6.32 -5.65 5.90
N ILE A 12 -5.17 -5.97 5.31
CA ILE A 12 -4.00 -5.09 5.26
C ILE A 12 -4.33 -3.84 4.42
N MET A 13 -5.13 -3.98 3.36
CA MET A 13 -5.65 -2.84 2.60
C MET A 13 -6.83 -2.11 3.28
N VAL A 14 -7.64 -2.80 4.09
CA VAL A 14 -8.89 -2.24 4.65
C VAL A 14 -8.97 -2.35 6.16
N LEU A 15 -8.19 -3.22 6.79
CA LEU A 15 -8.32 -3.56 8.21
C LEU A 15 -6.98 -3.98 8.84
N GLY A 16 -6.02 -3.06 8.96
CA GLY A 16 -5.06 -3.14 10.06
C GLY A 16 -5.75 -3.12 11.43
N LEU A 17 -7.02 -3.52 11.51
CA LEU A 17 -7.98 -3.09 12.53
C LEU A 17 -8.26 -4.08 13.66
N LEU A 18 -7.76 -5.28 13.70
CA LEU A 18 -8.14 -6.24 14.76
C LEU A 18 -7.04 -7.22 15.17
N SER A 19 -5.92 -6.74 15.62
CA SER A 19 -5.16 -7.51 16.61
C SER A 19 -4.46 -6.56 17.55
N GLY A 20 -5.09 -6.37 18.68
CA GLY A 20 -4.45 -5.75 19.82
C GLY A 20 -3.18 -6.51 20.16
N CYS A 21 -2.09 -5.79 20.16
CA CYS A 21 -0.93 -6.07 21.02
C CYS A 21 -0.50 -4.75 21.62
N ASP A 22 -0.64 -4.69 22.94
CA ASP A 22 -0.17 -3.64 23.80
C ASP A 22 1.28 -3.24 23.52
N SER A 23 1.48 -1.93 23.64
CA SER A 23 2.69 -1.25 24.08
C SER A 23 4.00 -1.59 23.39
N LEU A 24 4.43 -0.61 22.58
CA LEU A 24 5.81 -0.08 22.60
C LEU A 24 5.90 1.18 21.72
N PHE A 25 5.30 2.27 22.17
CA PHE A 25 5.64 3.60 21.64
C PHE A 25 6.70 4.21 22.54
N THR A 26 7.93 4.14 22.11
CA THR A 26 8.98 5.07 22.52
C THR A 26 9.16 6.08 21.44
N SER A 27 8.87 7.32 21.80
CA SER A 27 9.16 8.53 21.02
C SER A 27 10.63 8.55 20.57
N GLY A 28 10.86 8.83 19.32
CA GLY A 28 12.19 9.09 18.81
C GLY A 28 12.19 9.52 17.37
N ASP A 29 12.40 10.80 17.21
CA ASP A 29 13.05 11.46 16.10
C ASP A 29 12.20 11.94 14.91
N GLU A 30 12.34 13.24 14.70
CA GLU A 30 11.77 14.05 13.62
C GLU A 30 12.35 13.63 12.26
N GLY A 31 11.68 12.69 11.58
CA GLY A 31 11.92 12.42 10.18
C GLY A 31 10.89 13.17 9.35
N GLY A 32 11.26 14.31 8.79
CA GLY A 32 10.39 15.08 7.93
C GLY A 32 9.77 14.20 6.84
N ALA A 33 8.48 14.34 6.62
CA ALA A 33 7.79 13.75 5.47
C ALA A 33 8.49 14.29 4.21
N ALA A 34 9.27 13.47 3.56
CA ALA A 34 9.82 13.80 2.26
C ALA A 34 8.63 13.77 1.28
N GLY A 35 8.09 14.93 0.95
CA GLY A 35 7.24 15.13 -0.21
C GLY A 35 8.01 14.60 -1.41
N GLY A 36 7.58 13.45 -1.94
CA GLY A 36 8.30 12.77 -2.99
C GLY A 36 8.23 13.54 -4.30
N SER A 37 9.30 13.48 -5.05
CA SER A 37 9.38 13.98 -6.42
C SER A 37 8.31 13.27 -7.26
N THR A 38 7.56 14.03 -8.05
CA THR A 38 6.70 13.50 -9.11
C THR A 38 7.59 12.92 -10.20
N GLY A 39 7.22 11.80 -10.78
CA GLY A 39 7.98 11.16 -11.85
C GLY A 39 7.79 9.66 -11.91
N ASP A 40 8.43 9.05 -12.88
CA ASP A 40 8.32 7.62 -13.14
C ASP A 40 8.97 6.78 -12.02
N ILE A 41 8.27 5.72 -11.59
CA ILE A 41 8.78 4.73 -10.65
C ILE A 41 9.09 3.44 -11.41
N LYS A 42 10.37 3.10 -11.56
CA LYS A 42 10.77 1.81 -12.15
C LYS A 42 10.50 0.67 -11.15
N MET A 43 9.44 -0.10 -11.39
CA MET A 43 9.03 -1.21 -10.52
C MET A 43 9.69 -2.54 -10.90
N THR A 44 9.85 -2.79 -12.21
CA THR A 44 10.57 -3.96 -12.75
C THR A 44 11.41 -3.54 -13.95
N ASP A 45 12.11 -4.49 -14.60
CA ASP A 45 12.83 -4.19 -15.84
C ASP A 45 11.90 -3.96 -17.05
N LYS A 46 10.63 -4.35 -16.92
CA LYS A 46 9.62 -4.26 -17.99
C LYS A 46 8.54 -3.23 -17.71
N TYR A 47 8.31 -2.90 -16.46
CA TYR A 47 7.23 -2.02 -16.06
C TYR A 47 7.75 -0.81 -15.29
N THR A 48 7.38 0.36 -15.76
CA THR A 48 7.58 1.66 -15.11
C THR A 48 6.23 2.29 -14.88
N PHE A 49 5.92 2.60 -13.63
CA PHE A 49 4.71 3.31 -13.29
C PHE A 49 4.90 4.80 -13.48
N THR A 50 3.98 5.44 -14.20
CA THR A 50 3.91 6.89 -14.40
C THR A 50 2.71 7.43 -13.64
N ASP A 51 2.86 8.59 -13.01
CA ASP A 51 1.78 9.24 -12.27
C ASP A 51 0.55 9.47 -13.18
N PRO A 52 -0.67 9.22 -12.66
CA PRO A 52 -1.89 9.41 -13.44
C PRO A 52 -2.11 10.90 -13.75
N THR A 53 -2.48 11.20 -14.98
CA THR A 53 -2.69 12.58 -15.46
C THR A 53 -4.09 13.13 -15.17
N ASP A 54 -5.01 12.27 -14.80
CA ASP A 54 -6.41 12.58 -14.43
C ASP A 54 -6.61 12.82 -12.94
N LEU A 55 -5.56 12.60 -12.13
CA LEU A 55 -5.57 12.83 -10.70
C LEU A 55 -4.88 14.16 -10.37
N THR A 56 -5.60 15.07 -9.70
CA THR A 56 -5.04 16.31 -9.21
C THR A 56 -4.48 16.10 -7.80
N PHE A 57 -3.20 16.38 -7.59
CA PHE A 57 -2.53 16.24 -6.31
C PHE A 57 -1.38 17.26 -6.18
N GLU A 58 -0.97 17.55 -4.95
CA GLU A 58 0.18 18.40 -4.62
C GLU A 58 1.39 17.58 -4.18
N THR A 59 1.12 16.47 -3.48
CA THR A 59 2.17 15.62 -2.91
C THR A 59 1.95 14.16 -3.28
N ARG A 60 3.04 13.49 -3.68
CA ARG A 60 3.08 12.04 -3.86
C ARG A 60 3.97 11.42 -2.79
N TYR A 61 3.48 10.37 -2.15
CA TYR A 61 4.26 9.50 -1.29
C TYR A 61 4.39 8.13 -1.95
N ALA A 62 5.61 7.67 -2.19
CA ALA A 62 5.86 6.35 -2.73
C ALA A 62 6.72 5.54 -1.75
N LEU A 63 6.27 4.35 -1.39
CA LEU A 63 6.94 3.46 -0.46
C LEU A 63 7.20 2.10 -1.12
N TYR A 64 8.39 1.58 -0.92
CA TYR A 64 8.82 0.27 -1.36
C TYR A 64 8.98 -0.67 -0.17
N CYS A 65 8.39 -1.85 -0.26
CA CYS A 65 8.50 -2.93 0.71
C CYS A 65 9.15 -4.16 0.05
N ASP A 66 10.27 -4.58 0.58
CA ASP A 66 10.97 -5.79 0.14
C ASP A 66 10.51 -7.04 0.90
N GLN A 67 11.15 -8.17 0.66
CA GLN A 67 10.83 -9.46 1.29
C GLN A 67 11.01 -9.48 2.82
N ASN A 68 11.77 -8.53 3.38
CA ASN A 68 11.99 -8.44 4.83
C ASN A 68 10.91 -7.62 5.52
N SER A 69 10.11 -6.88 4.77
CA SER A 69 9.00 -6.10 5.31
C SER A 69 7.89 -7.01 5.84
N ALA A 70 7.17 -6.54 6.86
CA ALA A 70 6.08 -7.30 7.48
C ALA A 70 4.99 -7.68 6.46
N VAL A 71 4.66 -6.78 5.55
CA VAL A 71 3.59 -6.98 4.56
C VAL A 71 3.98 -7.98 3.47
N VAL A 72 5.21 -7.90 2.94
CA VAL A 72 5.67 -8.82 1.89
C VAL A 72 5.97 -10.20 2.45
N SER A 73 6.56 -10.29 3.66
CA SER A 73 6.87 -11.58 4.28
C SER A 73 5.64 -12.46 4.47
N THR A 74 4.47 -11.89 4.75
CA THR A 74 3.20 -12.63 4.85
C THR A 74 2.68 -13.10 3.49
N ALA A 75 2.98 -12.37 2.42
CA ALA A 75 2.57 -12.67 1.05
C ALA A 75 3.60 -13.52 0.28
N ALA A 76 4.81 -13.72 0.82
CA ALA A 76 5.89 -14.44 0.16
C ALA A 76 5.53 -15.90 -0.17
N SER A 77 4.68 -16.56 0.63
CA SER A 77 4.20 -17.91 0.37
C SER A 77 3.32 -18.03 -0.90
N TYR A 78 2.85 -16.90 -1.42
CA TYR A 78 2.11 -16.79 -2.69
C TYR A 78 2.97 -16.29 -3.84
N GLY A 79 4.29 -16.16 -3.63
CA GLY A 79 5.25 -15.70 -4.63
C GLY A 79 5.28 -14.17 -4.81
N VAL A 80 4.75 -13.40 -3.86
CA VAL A 80 4.95 -11.94 -3.82
C VAL A 80 6.34 -11.66 -3.28
N LYS A 81 7.15 -10.88 -4.02
CA LYS A 81 8.54 -10.57 -3.67
C LYS A 81 8.77 -9.12 -3.27
N ALA A 82 7.88 -8.23 -3.68
CA ALA A 82 7.93 -6.81 -3.34
C ALA A 82 6.54 -6.19 -3.45
N MET A 83 6.35 -5.07 -2.76
CA MET A 83 5.16 -4.24 -2.88
C MET A 83 5.56 -2.77 -2.99
N TYR A 84 4.75 -1.99 -3.70
CA TYR A 84 4.84 -0.54 -3.73
C TYR A 84 3.49 0.04 -3.35
N SER A 85 3.54 1.09 -2.54
CA SER A 85 2.36 1.89 -2.17
C SER A 85 2.59 3.31 -2.65
N VAL A 86 1.72 3.80 -3.54
CA VAL A 86 1.81 5.16 -4.09
C VAL A 86 0.56 5.92 -3.69
N MET A 87 0.73 6.95 -2.88
CA MET A 87 -0.34 7.72 -2.27
C MET A 87 -0.26 9.16 -2.75
N TYR A 88 -1.39 9.74 -3.08
CA TYR A 88 -1.50 11.10 -3.60
C TYR A 88 -2.31 11.96 -2.65
N ALA A 89 -1.77 13.10 -2.27
CA ALA A 89 -2.42 14.06 -1.39
C ALA A 89 -2.60 15.42 -2.08
N ASP A 90 -3.70 16.09 -1.76
CA ASP A 90 -3.94 17.48 -2.15
C ASP A 90 -3.21 18.49 -1.23
N ALA A 91 -3.49 19.79 -1.44
CA ALA A 91 -2.91 20.88 -0.67
C ALA A 91 -3.33 20.89 0.81
N GLU A 92 -4.44 20.27 1.13
CA GLU A 92 -5.00 20.12 2.48
C GLU A 92 -4.53 18.85 3.19
N ASP A 93 -3.56 18.12 2.59
CA ASP A 93 -3.07 16.83 3.08
C ASP A 93 -4.15 15.73 3.11
N THR A 94 -5.15 15.84 2.23
CA THR A 94 -6.17 14.80 2.05
C THR A 94 -5.71 13.79 1.01
N LEU A 95 -5.85 12.48 1.28
CA LEU A 95 -5.58 11.47 0.27
C LEU A 95 -6.64 11.50 -0.83
N VAL A 96 -6.21 11.77 -2.06
CA VAL A 96 -7.08 11.83 -3.26
C VAL A 96 -6.96 10.58 -4.14
N GLY A 97 -6.00 9.73 -3.86
CA GLY A 97 -5.83 8.45 -4.55
C GLY A 97 -4.74 7.59 -3.92
N TYR A 98 -4.88 6.27 -4.09
CA TYR A 98 -3.94 5.30 -3.56
C TYR A 98 -3.80 4.11 -4.50
N TYR A 99 -2.59 3.88 -4.98
CA TYR A 99 -2.21 2.68 -5.71
C TYR A 99 -1.43 1.73 -4.82
N GLU A 100 -1.76 0.45 -4.90
CA GLU A 100 -0.95 -0.60 -4.33
C GLU A 100 -0.55 -1.59 -5.42
N PHE A 101 0.76 -1.87 -5.49
CA PHE A 101 1.34 -2.80 -6.45
C PHE A 101 1.94 -4.00 -5.72
N MET A 102 1.73 -5.18 -6.28
CA MET A 102 2.37 -6.41 -5.86
C MET A 102 3.23 -6.94 -7.00
N ILE A 103 4.49 -7.19 -6.73
CA ILE A 103 5.43 -7.77 -7.69
C ILE A 103 5.57 -9.26 -7.37
N CYS A 104 5.17 -10.11 -8.31
CA CYS A 104 5.25 -11.55 -8.17
C CYS A 104 6.50 -12.12 -8.84
N ASP A 105 6.94 -13.30 -8.40
CA ASP A 105 8.10 -13.99 -8.96
C ASP A 105 7.84 -14.49 -10.39
N THR A 106 6.64 -15.01 -10.64
CA THR A 106 6.22 -15.56 -11.93
C THR A 106 4.79 -15.17 -12.29
N PRO A 107 4.41 -15.21 -13.57
CA PRO A 107 3.02 -14.98 -13.99
C PRO A 107 2.03 -15.97 -13.39
N GLU A 108 2.45 -17.20 -13.10
CA GLU A 108 1.61 -18.22 -12.46
C GLU A 108 1.31 -17.83 -11.01
N ASN A 109 2.30 -17.28 -10.28
CA ASN A 109 2.10 -16.75 -8.94
C ASN A 109 1.17 -15.52 -8.97
N ALA A 110 1.37 -14.62 -9.93
CA ALA A 110 0.48 -13.47 -10.13
C ALA A 110 -0.97 -13.91 -10.35
N LYS A 111 -1.19 -14.90 -11.22
CA LYS A 111 -2.52 -15.47 -11.42
C LYS A 111 -3.11 -16.08 -10.13
N ALA A 112 -2.32 -16.80 -9.36
CA ALA A 112 -2.78 -17.38 -8.10
C ALA A 112 -3.17 -16.30 -7.07
N VAL A 113 -2.45 -15.17 -7.05
CA VAL A 113 -2.79 -14.01 -6.22
C VAL A 113 -4.11 -13.39 -6.70
N ILE A 114 -4.32 -13.20 -8.00
CA ILE A 114 -5.58 -12.69 -8.56
C ILE A 114 -6.76 -13.61 -8.16
N ASP A 115 -6.63 -14.91 -8.38
CA ASP A 115 -7.67 -15.89 -8.06
C ASP A 115 -8.00 -15.84 -6.56
N LEU A 116 -6.99 -15.66 -5.72
CA LEU A 116 -7.14 -15.50 -4.28
C LEU A 116 -7.93 -14.24 -3.93
N TYR A 117 -7.54 -13.08 -4.43
CA TYR A 117 -8.20 -11.80 -4.14
C TYR A 117 -9.62 -11.76 -4.70
N THR A 118 -9.85 -12.31 -5.90
CA THR A 118 -11.18 -12.45 -6.49
C THR A 118 -12.11 -13.29 -5.59
N SER A 119 -11.59 -14.33 -4.93
CA SER A 119 -12.38 -15.14 -3.98
C SER A 119 -12.88 -14.38 -2.75
N PHE A 120 -12.28 -13.19 -2.48
CA PHE A 120 -12.69 -12.28 -1.42
C PHE A 120 -13.46 -11.05 -1.92
N GLY A 121 -13.78 -11.02 -3.22
CA GLY A 121 -14.51 -9.91 -3.83
C GLY A 121 -13.63 -8.70 -4.20
N THR A 122 -12.30 -8.85 -4.16
CA THR A 122 -11.36 -7.80 -4.58
C THR A 122 -10.83 -8.09 -5.98
N THR A 123 -10.88 -7.09 -6.85
CA THR A 123 -10.34 -7.18 -8.21
C THR A 123 -8.95 -6.55 -8.26
N LEU A 124 -7.98 -7.29 -8.77
CA LEU A 124 -6.66 -6.79 -9.09
C LEU A 124 -6.52 -6.65 -10.60
N SER A 125 -5.87 -5.59 -11.04
CA SER A 125 -5.46 -5.39 -12.43
C SER A 125 -4.05 -5.94 -12.64
N VAL A 126 -3.73 -6.27 -13.89
CA VAL A 126 -2.39 -6.73 -14.32
C VAL A 126 -1.80 -5.64 -15.20
N ALA A 127 -0.53 -5.30 -14.99
CA ALA A 127 0.17 -4.39 -15.89
C ALA A 127 0.37 -5.06 -17.26
N GLU A 128 0.07 -4.32 -18.34
CA GLU A 128 0.15 -4.86 -19.71
C GLU A 128 1.59 -5.26 -20.08
N GLU A 129 2.56 -4.48 -19.62
CA GLU A 129 3.98 -4.65 -19.95
C GLU A 129 4.64 -5.79 -19.16
N ASP A 130 4.12 -6.08 -17.96
CA ASP A 130 4.69 -7.13 -17.10
C ASP A 130 3.59 -7.89 -16.34
N PRO A 131 3.27 -9.12 -16.73
CA PRO A 131 2.24 -9.93 -16.09
C PRO A 131 2.58 -10.34 -14.64
N CYS A 132 3.80 -10.07 -14.16
CA CYS A 132 4.17 -10.24 -12.76
C CYS A 132 3.80 -9.04 -11.89
N VAL A 133 3.34 -7.94 -12.47
CA VAL A 133 2.94 -6.72 -11.74
C VAL A 133 1.42 -6.69 -11.63
N LEU A 134 0.93 -6.77 -10.41
CA LEU A 134 -0.48 -6.62 -10.06
C LEU A 134 -0.68 -5.29 -9.36
N TYR A 135 -1.85 -4.67 -9.58
CA TYR A 135 -2.17 -3.44 -8.87
C TYR A 135 -3.66 -3.29 -8.57
N SER A 136 -3.95 -2.46 -7.58
CA SER A 136 -5.28 -1.92 -7.31
C SER A 136 -5.21 -0.42 -7.14
N PHE A 137 -6.34 0.24 -7.37
CA PHE A 137 -6.51 1.67 -7.15
C PHE A 137 -7.71 1.93 -6.24
N ALA A 138 -7.53 2.78 -5.25
CA ALA A 138 -8.59 3.29 -4.40
C ALA A 138 -8.74 4.80 -4.63
N ALA A 139 -9.95 5.24 -5.01
CA ALA A 139 -10.29 6.63 -5.22
C ALA A 139 -10.58 7.35 -3.89
N ALA A 140 -10.63 8.68 -3.93
CA ALA A 140 -10.77 9.59 -2.77
C ALA A 140 -11.80 9.13 -1.72
N ASP A 141 -13.04 8.85 -2.14
CA ASP A 141 -14.10 8.44 -1.20
C ASP A 141 -13.76 7.18 -0.39
N SER A 142 -13.11 6.21 -1.05
CA SER A 142 -12.69 4.95 -0.41
C SER A 142 -11.52 5.17 0.54
N VAL A 143 -10.60 6.06 0.17
CA VAL A 143 -9.41 6.39 0.99
C VAL A 143 -9.81 7.20 2.19
N GLU A 144 -10.73 8.16 2.06
CA GLU A 144 -11.26 8.94 3.16
C GLU A 144 -11.93 8.03 4.20
N ALA A 145 -12.81 7.13 3.76
CA ALA A 145 -13.45 6.17 4.66
C ALA A 145 -12.43 5.30 5.41
N MET A 146 -11.34 4.89 4.73
CA MET A 146 -10.23 4.17 5.33
C MET A 146 -9.54 5.00 6.41
N LEU A 147 -9.12 6.24 6.11
CA LEU A 147 -8.44 7.12 7.06
C LEU A 147 -9.28 7.39 8.32
N LEU A 148 -10.58 7.68 8.15
CA LEU A 148 -11.50 7.86 9.26
C LEU A 148 -11.60 6.62 10.15
N SER A 149 -11.56 5.43 9.55
CA SER A 149 -11.56 4.16 10.30
C SER A 149 -10.26 3.98 11.09
N PHE A 150 -9.10 4.31 10.51
CA PHE A 150 -7.80 4.28 11.19
C PHE A 150 -7.75 5.27 12.35
N GLN A 151 -8.27 6.48 12.15
CA GLN A 151 -8.36 7.49 13.21
C GLN A 151 -9.28 7.04 14.34
N ALA A 152 -10.46 6.51 14.01
CA ALA A 152 -11.43 6.04 15.00
C ALA A 152 -10.88 4.87 15.85
N SER A 153 -9.99 4.06 15.29
CA SER A 153 -9.30 2.98 16.00
C SER A 153 -8.06 3.43 16.78
N GLY A 154 -7.67 4.69 16.66
CA GLY A 154 -6.48 5.24 17.32
C GLY A 154 -5.15 4.85 16.66
N MET A 155 -5.16 4.31 15.45
CA MET A 155 -3.94 3.96 14.71
C MET A 155 -3.22 5.18 14.14
N ILE A 156 -3.98 6.20 13.76
CA ILE A 156 -3.47 7.52 13.37
C ILE A 156 -4.14 8.60 14.24
N SER A 157 -3.43 9.68 14.49
CA SER A 157 -3.95 10.80 15.30
C SER A 157 -4.94 11.67 14.54
N GLU A 158 -4.71 11.80 13.23
CA GLU A 158 -5.47 12.64 12.30
C GLU A 158 -5.75 11.86 11.02
N ALA A 159 -6.89 12.11 10.38
CA ALA A 159 -7.25 11.47 9.12
C ALA A 159 -6.61 12.21 7.93
N THR A 160 -5.28 12.31 7.93
CA THR A 160 -4.47 12.97 6.90
C THR A 160 -3.55 11.99 6.17
N ALA A 161 -3.10 12.39 4.98
CA ALA A 161 -2.20 11.59 4.16
C ALA A 161 -0.86 11.37 4.88
N SER A 162 -0.27 12.43 5.43
CA SER A 162 1.02 12.36 6.14
C SER A 162 0.95 11.44 7.37
N ALA A 163 -0.10 11.55 8.19
CA ALA A 163 -0.29 10.68 9.36
C ALA A 163 -0.42 9.20 8.94
N TYR A 164 -1.13 8.92 7.85
CA TYR A 164 -1.25 7.57 7.33
C TYR A 164 0.07 7.04 6.76
N VAL A 165 0.82 7.86 6.03
CA VAL A 165 2.14 7.49 5.48
C VAL A 165 3.11 7.13 6.60
N GLU A 166 3.17 7.90 7.67
CA GLU A 166 4.05 7.60 8.82
C GLU A 166 3.61 6.30 9.54
N TYR A 167 2.31 6.12 9.73
CA TYR A 167 1.79 4.85 10.25
C TYR A 167 2.18 3.68 9.36
N TYR A 168 1.95 3.80 8.03
CA TYR A 168 2.24 2.74 7.06
C TYR A 168 3.74 2.40 7.02
N LYS A 169 4.63 3.39 7.02
CA LYS A 169 6.09 3.19 7.13
C LYS A 169 6.46 2.38 8.38
N SER A 170 5.93 2.81 9.52
CA SER A 170 6.18 2.13 10.80
C SER A 170 5.68 0.69 10.81
N TYR A 171 4.48 0.45 10.26
CA TYR A 171 3.85 -0.87 10.20
C TYR A 171 4.49 -1.79 9.17
N SER A 172 4.68 -1.31 7.94
CA SER A 172 5.15 -2.14 6.82
C SER A 172 6.67 -2.30 6.79
N GLY A 173 7.42 -1.36 7.36
CA GLY A 173 8.86 -1.25 7.17
C GLY A 173 9.23 -0.73 5.76
N GLY A 174 8.28 -0.07 5.08
CA GLY A 174 8.47 0.48 3.75
C GLY A 174 9.48 1.62 3.72
N THR A 175 10.31 1.65 2.70
CA THR A 175 11.28 2.72 2.45
C THR A 175 10.78 3.67 1.37
N PRO A 176 10.97 5.01 1.51
CA PRO A 176 10.61 5.95 0.47
C PRO A 176 11.32 5.64 -0.86
N VAL A 177 10.59 5.85 -1.96
CA VAL A 177 11.10 5.76 -3.35
C VAL A 177 11.18 7.17 -3.91
N GLU A 178 12.35 7.54 -4.43
CA GLU A 178 12.60 8.83 -5.11
C GLU A 178 12.15 8.81 -6.58
#